data_65819b6dd89ec103d628f800bb6d70ad
#
_entry.id   65819b6dd89ec103d628f800bb6d70ad
#
_cell.length_a   1.000
_cell.length_b   1.000
_cell.length_c   1.000
_cell.angle_alpha   90.00
_cell.angle_beta   90.00
_cell.angle_gamma   90.00
#
_symmetry.space_group_name_H-M   'P 1'
#
loop_
_entity.id
_entity.type
_entity.pdbx_description
1 polymer ?
#
loop_
_entity_poly.entity_id
_entity_poly.type
_entity_poly.pdbx_seq_one_letter_code
_entity_poly.pdbx_strand_id
1 'polypeptide(L)'
;TVENVILGQHARARKFSSLMFPLGLLPKNDWRLSAEEALNKAGIGTYPGEIVANLPYGVQKRIEVVRALVSQPKLLLLDEPAAGLNEVETNQLQELLEQVSDQGVTILVVEHDMQFVRNLCDHIVVLNFGRKIFEGTPEAVHQDPAVLEAYLGTDDEVSEATHAS
;
A
#
# COMPACT_ATOMS: atom_id res chain seq x y z
N THR A 1 3.45 -11.52 14.20
CA THR A 1 2.96 -10.27 13.58
C THR A 1 3.68 -9.05 14.13
N VAL A 2 3.68 -8.81 15.45
CA VAL A 2 4.35 -7.66 16.09
C VAL A 2 5.85 -7.60 15.74
N GLU A 3 6.57 -8.73 15.83
CA GLU A 3 7.99 -8.83 15.47
C GLU A 3 8.26 -8.39 14.01
N ASN A 4 7.36 -8.71 13.09
CA ASN A 4 7.49 -8.30 11.69
C ASN A 4 7.36 -6.77 11.53
N VAL A 5 6.43 -6.15 12.26
CA VAL A 5 6.24 -4.69 12.24
C VAL A 5 7.43 -3.97 12.88
N ILE A 6 8.00 -4.49 13.97
CA ILE A 6 9.20 -3.93 14.61
C ILE A 6 10.37 -3.82 13.61
N LEU A 7 10.50 -4.75 12.66
CA LEU A 7 11.54 -4.67 11.63
C LEU A 7 11.45 -3.38 10.79
N GLY A 8 10.26 -2.84 10.58
CA GLY A 8 10.08 -1.56 9.89
C GLY A 8 10.71 -0.37 10.61
N GLN A 9 10.87 -0.43 11.95
CA GLN A 9 11.47 0.63 12.74
C GLN A 9 13.00 0.74 12.57
N HIS A 10 13.66 -0.30 12.04
CA HIS A 10 15.12 -0.26 11.80
C HIS A 10 15.53 0.83 10.81
N ALA A 11 14.67 1.21 9.89
CA ALA A 11 14.91 2.33 8.96
C ALA A 11 15.04 3.67 9.71
N ARG A 12 14.32 3.84 10.83
CA ARG A 12 14.35 5.03 11.67
C ARG A 12 15.60 5.07 12.58
N ALA A 13 16.08 3.92 13.04
CA ALA A 13 17.24 3.80 13.92
C ALA A 13 18.56 4.25 13.25
N ARG A 14 18.61 4.35 11.92
CA ARG A 14 19.76 4.82 11.15
C ARG A 14 20.01 6.33 11.20
N LYS A 15 19.14 7.12 11.80
CA LYS A 15 19.38 8.55 12.02
C LYS A 15 20.33 8.73 13.23
N PHE A 16 21.63 8.87 12.95
CA PHE A 16 22.71 9.53 13.67
C PHE A 16 22.98 9.27 15.17
N SER A 17 22.04 8.77 15.95
CA SER A 17 22.29 8.53 17.38
C SER A 17 22.74 7.10 17.70
N SER A 18 22.62 6.17 16.76
CA SER A 18 22.98 4.76 16.99
C SER A 18 24.48 4.48 16.96
N LEU A 19 25.30 5.46 16.52
CA LEU A 19 26.76 5.28 16.48
C LEU A 19 27.42 5.45 17.84
N MET A 20 26.72 6.05 18.82
CA MET A 20 27.26 6.33 20.16
C MET A 20 26.67 5.47 21.28
N PHE A 21 25.66 4.65 21.03
CA PHE A 21 25.09 3.76 22.04
C PHE A 21 25.21 2.30 21.59
N PRO A 22 25.74 1.39 22.47
CA PRO A 22 25.74 -0.04 22.17
C PRO A 22 24.32 -0.53 21.99
N LEU A 23 24.06 -1.31 20.91
CA LEU A 23 22.77 -1.81 20.41
C LEU A 23 21.84 -2.49 21.45
N GLY A 24 22.28 -2.65 22.68
CA GLY A 24 21.56 -3.33 23.76
C GLY A 24 20.79 -2.44 24.74
N LEU A 25 20.89 -1.10 24.62
CA LEU A 25 20.34 -0.15 25.61
C LEU A 25 19.13 0.64 25.12
N LEU A 26 18.64 0.41 23.90
CA LEU A 26 17.36 0.98 23.47
C LEU A 26 16.23 0.19 24.13
N PRO A 27 15.25 0.87 24.75
CA PRO A 27 14.14 0.20 25.42
C PRO A 27 13.30 -0.56 24.39
N LYS A 28 13.46 -1.88 24.33
CA LYS A 28 12.68 -2.78 23.45
C LYS A 28 11.16 -2.65 23.65
N ASN A 29 10.75 -2.16 24.81
CA ASN A 29 9.34 -1.95 25.16
C ASN A 29 8.66 -0.87 24.31
N ASP A 30 9.36 0.25 24.00
CA ASP A 30 8.75 1.35 23.25
C ASP A 30 8.46 0.96 21.79
N TRP A 31 9.32 0.15 21.17
CA TRP A 31 9.14 -0.32 19.82
C TRP A 31 8.00 -1.33 19.69
N ARG A 32 7.88 -2.19 20.70
CA ARG A 32 6.80 -3.17 20.75
C ARG A 32 5.45 -2.48 20.96
N LEU A 33 5.36 -1.55 21.89
CA LEU A 33 4.14 -0.77 22.13
C LEU A 33 3.73 0.02 20.90
N SER A 34 4.69 0.68 20.23
CA SER A 34 4.43 1.42 18.99
C SER A 34 3.94 0.51 17.85
N ALA A 35 4.49 -0.70 17.73
CA ALA A 35 4.05 -1.68 16.73
C ALA A 35 2.64 -2.22 17.04
N GLU A 36 2.36 -2.52 18.30
CA GLU A 36 1.04 -2.98 18.76
C GLU A 36 -0.02 -1.88 18.56
N GLU A 37 0.30 -0.63 18.86
CA GLU A 37 -0.56 0.51 18.61
C GLU A 37 -0.86 0.71 17.11
N ALA A 38 0.17 0.60 16.25
CA ALA A 38 0.00 0.71 14.81
C ALA A 38 -0.88 -0.42 14.23
N LEU A 39 -0.70 -1.65 14.71
CA LEU A 39 -1.54 -2.79 14.34
C LEU A 39 -2.99 -2.61 14.80
N ASN A 40 -3.19 -2.11 16.01
CA ASN A 40 -4.54 -1.83 16.54
C ASN A 40 -5.27 -0.75 15.72
N LYS A 41 -4.57 0.34 15.36
CA LYS A 41 -5.12 1.40 14.51
C LYS A 41 -5.50 0.88 13.11
N ALA A 42 -4.74 -0.06 12.59
CA ALA A 42 -5.04 -0.71 11.31
C ALA A 42 -6.10 -1.82 11.40
N GLY A 43 -6.73 -2.04 12.56
CA GLY A 43 -7.72 -3.10 12.77
C GLY A 43 -7.14 -4.53 12.73
N ILE A 44 -5.84 -4.68 12.97
CA ILE A 44 -5.11 -5.96 12.90
C ILE A 44 -4.65 -6.45 14.28
N GLY A 45 -5.04 -5.75 15.35
CA GLY A 45 -4.59 -6.01 16.72
C GLY A 45 -4.94 -7.40 17.30
N THR A 46 -5.81 -8.17 16.61
CA THR A 46 -6.24 -9.50 17.03
C THR A 46 -5.19 -10.61 16.79
N TYR A 47 -4.07 -10.31 16.11
CA TYR A 47 -3.05 -11.29 15.72
C TYR A 47 -1.64 -11.02 16.27
N PRO A 48 -1.44 -10.62 17.54
CA PRO A 48 -0.15 -10.13 18.01
C PRO A 48 0.97 -11.18 18.02
N GLY A 49 0.64 -12.45 18.26
CA GLY A 49 1.59 -13.57 18.31
C GLY A 49 1.66 -14.42 17.06
N GLU A 50 0.79 -14.18 16.06
CA GLU A 50 0.68 -15.00 14.87
C GLU A 50 1.86 -14.80 13.90
N ILE A 51 2.23 -15.86 13.19
CA ILE A 51 3.17 -15.78 12.07
C ILE A 51 2.43 -15.16 10.89
N VAL A 52 2.98 -14.09 10.30
CA VAL A 52 2.32 -13.33 9.22
C VAL A 52 1.91 -14.22 8.05
N ALA A 53 2.76 -15.18 7.67
CA ALA A 53 2.48 -16.10 6.55
C ALA A 53 1.24 -17.01 6.78
N ASN A 54 0.77 -17.15 8.01
CA ASN A 54 -0.40 -17.96 8.33
C ASN A 54 -1.71 -17.14 8.36
N LEU A 55 -1.63 -15.83 8.19
CA LEU A 55 -2.78 -14.94 8.22
C LEU A 55 -3.49 -14.88 6.86
N PRO A 56 -4.77 -14.49 6.80
CA PRO A 56 -5.45 -14.19 5.55
C PRO A 56 -4.65 -13.20 4.71
N TYR A 57 -4.68 -13.34 3.40
CA TYR A 57 -3.82 -12.57 2.49
C TYR A 57 -4.02 -11.06 2.61
N GLY A 58 -5.27 -10.58 2.70
CA GLY A 58 -5.56 -9.17 2.90
C GLY A 58 -5.04 -8.62 4.23
N VAL A 59 -4.95 -9.46 5.27
CA VAL A 59 -4.32 -9.07 6.55
C VAL A 59 -2.81 -8.95 6.36
N GLN A 60 -2.17 -9.87 5.63
CA GLN A 60 -0.74 -9.80 5.33
C GLN A 60 -0.39 -8.51 4.59
N LYS A 61 -1.17 -8.13 3.55
CA LYS A 61 -0.99 -6.88 2.79
C LYS A 61 -1.09 -5.64 3.69
N ARG A 62 -2.09 -5.57 4.57
CA ARG A 62 -2.21 -4.46 5.52
C ARG A 62 -1.07 -4.41 6.53
N ILE A 63 -0.53 -5.56 6.97
CA ILE A 63 0.67 -5.62 7.82
C ILE A 63 1.90 -5.05 7.10
N GLU A 64 2.05 -5.28 5.80
CA GLU A 64 3.14 -4.69 5.00
C GLU A 64 3.09 -3.16 5.00
N VAL A 65 1.89 -2.59 4.84
CA VAL A 65 1.67 -1.14 4.93
C VAL A 65 2.01 -0.65 6.34
N VAL A 66 1.48 -1.28 7.38
CA VAL A 66 1.75 -0.90 8.79
C VAL A 66 3.26 -0.97 9.09
N ARG A 67 3.96 -2.00 8.60
CA ARG A 67 5.41 -2.13 8.73
C ARG A 67 6.17 -0.95 8.12
N ALA A 68 5.71 -0.43 6.98
CA ALA A 68 6.31 0.76 6.38
C ALA A 68 6.01 2.03 7.19
N LEU A 69 4.79 2.14 7.74
CA LEU A 69 4.33 3.31 8.48
C LEU A 69 5.02 3.52 9.83
N VAL A 70 5.45 2.46 10.53
CA VAL A 70 6.17 2.61 11.82
C VAL A 70 7.52 3.33 11.67
N SER A 71 8.06 3.43 10.45
CA SER A 71 9.24 4.26 10.16
C SER A 71 8.91 5.77 10.09
N GLN A 72 7.64 6.15 10.16
CA GLN A 72 7.12 7.51 10.01
C GLN A 72 7.59 8.17 8.70
N PRO A 73 7.28 7.56 7.54
CA PRO A 73 7.67 8.10 6.24
C PRO A 73 6.88 9.37 5.94
N LYS A 74 7.45 10.25 5.10
CA LYS A 74 6.71 11.37 4.49
C LYS A 74 6.08 10.96 3.16
N LEU A 75 6.61 9.92 2.54
CA LEU A 75 6.17 9.37 1.26
C LEU A 75 6.12 7.85 1.39
N LEU A 76 4.97 7.26 1.06
CA LEU A 76 4.74 5.82 0.96
C LEU A 76 4.62 5.46 -0.53
N LEU A 77 5.42 4.50 -0.98
CA LEU A 77 5.39 3.97 -2.34
C LEU A 77 4.78 2.57 -2.31
N LEU A 78 3.73 2.36 -3.08
CA LEU A 78 3.00 1.09 -3.15
C LEU A 78 2.93 0.64 -4.61
N ASP A 79 3.31 -0.60 -4.84
CA ASP A 79 3.26 -1.25 -6.15
C ASP A 79 2.26 -2.39 -6.10
N GLU A 80 1.16 -2.26 -6.84
CA GLU A 80 0.02 -3.17 -6.89
C GLU A 80 -0.46 -3.66 -5.50
N PRO A 81 -0.76 -2.74 -4.56
CA PRO A 81 -1.11 -3.14 -3.20
C PRO A 81 -2.43 -3.91 -3.11
N ALA A 82 -3.36 -3.71 -4.05
CA ALA A 82 -4.65 -4.39 -4.11
C ALA A 82 -4.61 -5.73 -4.88
N ALA A 83 -3.50 -6.07 -5.53
CA ALA A 83 -3.40 -7.29 -6.32
C ALA A 83 -3.72 -8.55 -5.51
N GLY A 84 -4.67 -9.37 -6.00
CA GLY A 84 -5.08 -10.63 -5.37
C GLY A 84 -6.01 -10.48 -4.15
N LEU A 85 -6.46 -9.27 -3.82
CA LEU A 85 -7.46 -9.02 -2.79
C LEU A 85 -8.88 -9.22 -3.35
N ASN A 86 -9.80 -9.66 -2.51
CA ASN A 86 -11.22 -9.58 -2.82
C ASN A 86 -11.74 -8.16 -2.49
N GLU A 87 -12.98 -7.87 -2.90
CA GLU A 87 -13.60 -6.55 -2.74
C GLU A 87 -13.60 -6.04 -1.28
N VAL A 88 -13.88 -6.92 -0.32
CA VAL A 88 -13.90 -6.56 1.11
C VAL A 88 -12.49 -6.21 1.60
N GLU A 89 -11.49 -7.00 1.21
CA GLU A 89 -10.08 -6.77 1.58
C GLU A 89 -9.53 -5.51 0.92
N THR A 90 -9.91 -5.24 -0.34
CA THR A 90 -9.57 -4.02 -1.08
C THR A 90 -10.12 -2.79 -0.38
N ASN A 91 -11.40 -2.80 0.03
CA ASN A 91 -12.01 -1.70 0.77
C ASN A 91 -11.30 -1.46 2.11
N GLN A 92 -10.96 -2.52 2.84
CA GLN A 92 -10.22 -2.41 4.11
C GLN A 92 -8.81 -1.84 3.92
N LEU A 93 -8.14 -2.17 2.81
CA LEU A 93 -6.84 -1.60 2.47
C LEU A 93 -6.99 -0.12 2.11
N GLN A 94 -8.00 0.23 1.31
CA GLN A 94 -8.29 1.60 0.92
C GLN A 94 -8.56 2.48 2.14
N GLU A 95 -9.44 2.07 3.06
CA GLU A 95 -9.71 2.78 4.31
C GLU A 95 -8.43 3.03 5.14
N LEU A 96 -7.54 2.05 5.20
CA LEU A 96 -6.25 2.20 5.88
C LEU A 96 -5.38 3.27 5.18
N LEU A 97 -5.31 3.28 3.85
CA LEU A 97 -4.51 4.22 3.08
C LEU A 97 -5.08 5.65 3.16
N GLU A 98 -6.40 5.82 3.15
CA GLU A 98 -7.07 7.10 3.38
C GLU A 98 -6.70 7.67 4.76
N GLN A 99 -6.79 6.87 5.82
CA GLN A 99 -6.37 7.29 7.16
C GLN A 99 -4.89 7.70 7.23
N VAL A 100 -4.04 7.05 6.44
CA VAL A 100 -2.60 7.37 6.34
C VAL A 100 -2.39 8.70 5.62
N SER A 101 -3.14 8.95 4.55
CA SER A 101 -3.13 10.22 3.80
C SER A 101 -3.60 11.38 4.68
N ASP A 102 -4.67 11.18 5.44
CA ASP A 102 -5.22 12.17 6.38
C ASP A 102 -4.23 12.57 7.48
N GLN A 103 -3.29 11.68 7.82
CA GLN A 103 -2.19 11.97 8.75
C GLN A 103 -1.03 12.75 8.10
N GLY A 104 -1.17 13.14 6.82
CA GLY A 104 -0.18 13.94 6.09
C GLY A 104 0.95 13.13 5.45
N VAL A 105 0.79 11.82 5.28
CA VAL A 105 1.72 11.00 4.50
C VAL A 105 1.32 11.06 3.04
N THR A 106 2.24 11.47 2.18
CA THR A 106 2.02 11.40 0.73
C THR A 106 2.07 9.94 0.27
N ILE A 107 1.11 9.52 -0.55
CA ILE A 107 1.07 8.16 -1.11
C ILE A 107 1.26 8.24 -2.62
N LEU A 108 2.19 7.47 -3.15
CA LEU A 108 2.30 7.16 -4.57
C LEU A 108 1.96 5.68 -4.76
N VAL A 109 0.90 5.41 -5.49
CA VAL A 109 0.45 4.06 -5.80
C VAL A 109 0.58 3.80 -7.30
N VAL A 110 1.07 2.62 -7.66
CA VAL A 110 1.01 2.06 -9.02
C VAL A 110 -0.04 0.97 -9.00
N GLU A 111 -1.08 1.12 -9.78
CA GLU A 111 -2.22 0.20 -9.85
C GLU A 111 -2.83 0.17 -11.24
N HIS A 112 -3.49 -0.94 -11.56
CA HIS A 112 -4.27 -1.11 -12.78
C HIS A 112 -5.79 -1.19 -12.49
N ASP A 113 -6.20 -1.30 -11.22
CA ASP A 113 -7.61 -1.21 -10.81
C ASP A 113 -8.03 0.26 -10.78
N MET A 114 -8.76 0.68 -11.82
CA MET A 114 -9.24 2.05 -11.97
C MET A 114 -10.23 2.47 -10.89
N GLN A 115 -10.98 1.53 -10.31
CA GLN A 115 -11.90 1.86 -9.23
C GLN A 115 -11.15 2.17 -7.94
N PHE A 116 -10.15 1.37 -7.61
CA PHE A 116 -9.26 1.60 -6.48
C PHE A 116 -8.54 2.95 -6.60
N VAL A 117 -7.92 3.21 -7.77
CA VAL A 117 -7.18 4.46 -8.04
C VAL A 117 -8.11 5.68 -7.95
N ARG A 118 -9.30 5.60 -8.53
CA ARG A 118 -10.28 6.70 -8.50
C ARG A 118 -10.73 7.06 -7.09
N ASN A 119 -10.93 6.06 -6.25
CA ASN A 119 -11.41 6.27 -4.90
C ASN A 119 -10.32 6.79 -3.95
N LEU A 120 -9.05 6.45 -4.21
CA LEU A 120 -7.93 6.75 -3.31
C LEU A 120 -7.14 8.01 -3.71
N CYS A 121 -7.00 8.29 -5.00
CA CYS A 121 -6.04 9.28 -5.50
C CYS A 121 -6.69 10.64 -5.77
N ASP A 122 -5.97 11.73 -5.43
CA ASP A 122 -6.35 13.10 -5.81
C ASP A 122 -5.83 13.46 -7.20
N HIS A 123 -4.78 12.77 -7.67
CA HIS A 123 -4.12 13.02 -8.94
C HIS A 123 -3.68 11.72 -9.59
N ILE A 124 -3.93 11.58 -10.89
CA ILE A 124 -3.68 10.37 -11.66
C ILE A 124 -2.78 10.68 -12.86
N VAL A 125 -1.78 9.82 -13.07
CA VAL A 125 -0.96 9.78 -14.29
C VAL A 125 -1.16 8.41 -14.92
N VAL A 126 -1.64 8.36 -16.17
CA VAL A 126 -1.82 7.10 -16.90
C VAL A 126 -0.64 6.90 -17.84
N LEU A 127 -0.05 5.71 -17.75
CA LEU A 127 1.03 5.26 -18.62
C LEU A 127 0.55 4.13 -19.52
N ASN A 128 0.86 4.21 -20.82
CA ASN A 128 0.65 3.15 -21.78
C ASN A 128 1.95 2.90 -22.55
N PHE A 129 2.47 1.66 -22.52
CA PHE A 129 3.78 1.27 -23.06
C PHE A 129 4.91 2.25 -22.71
N GLY A 130 4.95 2.69 -21.41
CA GLY A 130 5.98 3.59 -20.90
C GLY A 130 5.83 5.06 -21.31
N ARG A 131 4.75 5.43 -21.99
CA ARG A 131 4.43 6.81 -22.36
C ARG A 131 3.28 7.34 -21.53
N LYS A 132 3.40 8.57 -21.04
CA LYS A 132 2.30 9.25 -20.39
C LYS A 132 1.24 9.60 -21.44
N ILE A 133 0.03 9.08 -21.27
CA ILE A 133 -1.12 9.36 -22.15
C ILE A 133 -2.15 10.28 -21.48
N PHE A 134 -2.15 10.35 -20.15
CA PHE A 134 -3.06 11.23 -19.40
C PHE A 134 -2.39 11.71 -18.11
N GLU A 135 -2.82 12.89 -17.63
CA GLU A 135 -2.50 13.41 -16.30
C GLU A 135 -3.63 14.35 -15.86
N GLY A 136 -4.21 14.13 -14.67
CA GLY A 136 -5.29 14.95 -14.16
C GLY A 136 -6.00 14.36 -12.94
N THR A 137 -7.24 14.80 -12.73
CA THR A 137 -8.06 14.33 -11.61
C THR A 137 -8.75 13.00 -11.89
N PRO A 138 -9.22 12.28 -10.87
CA PRO A 138 -9.96 11.03 -11.02
C PRO A 138 -11.23 11.15 -11.89
N GLU A 139 -11.90 12.31 -11.85
CA GLU A 139 -13.10 12.53 -12.65
C GLU A 139 -12.78 12.69 -14.13
N ALA A 140 -11.65 13.31 -14.47
CA ALA A 140 -11.25 13.57 -15.84
C ALA A 140 -10.73 12.32 -16.57
N VAL A 141 -10.09 11.38 -15.85
CA VAL A 141 -9.47 10.19 -16.45
C VAL A 141 -10.46 9.32 -17.22
N HIS A 142 -11.70 9.19 -16.73
CA HIS A 142 -12.73 8.37 -17.38
C HIS A 142 -13.35 8.99 -18.64
N GLN A 143 -13.08 10.26 -18.89
CA GLN A 143 -13.61 10.99 -20.05
C GLN A 143 -12.55 11.18 -21.13
N ASP A 144 -11.30 10.82 -20.84
CA ASP A 144 -10.20 10.98 -21.78
C ASP A 144 -10.22 9.87 -22.85
N PRO A 145 -10.30 10.24 -24.16
CA PRO A 145 -10.39 9.27 -25.23
C PRO A 145 -9.18 8.33 -25.33
N ALA A 146 -7.96 8.83 -25.04
CA ALA A 146 -6.75 8.02 -25.11
C ALA A 146 -6.70 6.97 -23.99
N VAL A 147 -7.26 7.29 -22.82
CA VAL A 147 -7.38 6.35 -21.71
C VAL A 147 -8.41 5.28 -22.03
N LEU A 148 -9.58 5.68 -22.54
CA LEU A 148 -10.64 4.74 -22.94
C LEU A 148 -10.16 3.78 -24.02
N GLU A 149 -9.48 4.28 -25.05
CA GLU A 149 -8.91 3.46 -26.12
C GLU A 149 -7.88 2.45 -25.61
N ALA A 150 -6.97 2.89 -24.72
CA ALA A 150 -5.97 2.02 -24.11
C ALA A 150 -6.59 0.92 -23.23
N TYR A 151 -7.73 1.20 -22.59
CA TYR A 151 -8.46 0.24 -21.75
C TYR A 151 -9.27 -0.76 -22.58
N LEU A 152 -10.01 -0.28 -23.58
CA LEU A 152 -10.84 -1.11 -24.48
C LEU A 152 -9.99 -1.98 -25.40
N GLY A 153 -8.81 -1.49 -25.83
CA GLY A 153 -7.89 -2.26 -26.66
C GLY A 153 -7.26 -3.47 -25.94
N THR A 154 -7.17 -3.44 -24.60
CA THR A 154 -6.66 -4.60 -23.83
C THR A 154 -7.71 -5.69 -23.62
N ASP A 155 -8.99 -5.35 -23.61
CA ASP A 155 -10.07 -6.34 -23.47
C ASP A 155 -10.30 -7.15 -24.74
N ASP A 156 -10.11 -6.56 -25.92
CA ASP A 156 -10.26 -7.25 -27.21
C ASP A 156 -9.15 -8.28 -27.46
N GLU A 157 -7.90 -8.01 -27.06
CA GLU A 157 -6.78 -8.97 -27.22
C GLU A 157 -6.92 -10.21 -26.31
N VAL A 158 -7.54 -10.06 -25.14
CA VAL A 158 -7.75 -11.20 -24.23
C VAL A 158 -8.89 -12.10 -24.70
N SER A 159 -9.91 -11.53 -25.36
CA SER A 159 -11.04 -12.30 -25.89
C SER A 159 -10.67 -13.13 -27.12
N GLU A 160 -9.81 -12.63 -28.01
CA GLU A 160 -9.34 -13.37 -29.20
C GLU A 160 -8.41 -14.55 -28.84
N ALA A 161 -7.58 -14.40 -27.79
CA ALA A 161 -6.69 -15.49 -27.35
C ALA A 161 -7.45 -16.68 -26.74
N THR A 162 -8.66 -16.47 -26.22
CA THR A 162 -9.49 -17.50 -25.60
C THR A 162 -10.31 -18.31 -26.62
N HIS A 163 -10.51 -17.79 -27.83
CA HIS A 163 -11.23 -18.48 -28.90
C HIS A 163 -10.33 -19.20 -29.92
N ALA A 164 -8.99 -19.14 -29.76
CA ALA A 164 -8.02 -19.76 -30.66
C ALA A 164 -7.38 -21.05 -30.10
N SER A 165 -7.98 -21.68 -29.06
CA SER A 165 -7.46 -22.93 -28.46
C SER A 165 -8.45 -24.09 -28.58
#